data_6e9645737311eb788f819842188508a7
#
_entry.id   6e9645737311eb788f819842188508a7
#
_cell.length_a   1.000
_cell.length_b   1.000
_cell.length_c   1.000
_cell.angle_alpha   90.00
_cell.angle_beta   90.00
_cell.angle_gamma   90.00
#
_symmetry.space_group_name_H-M   'P 1'
#
loop_
_entity.id
_entity.type
_entity.pdbx_description
1 polymer ?
#
loop_
_entity_poly.entity_id
_entity_poly.type
_entity_poly.pdbx_seq_one_letter_code
_entity_poly.pdbx_strand_id
1 'polypeptide(L)'
;FPMRLQNCVTQFYTILFMAKQKAKFYVVWQGRESGIYDSWAACEAQVKGVAAKYKGFATRAEAEAALAANPEDYITRKSTAEGNLLSTAKRSIGTLSADLQRSDLSPILPALAVDAACSGNPGLMEYRGVIADTGTQLFHRGPYEAGTNNIGEFLAIVLGLAYLKVNNLPWALYSDSKTAISWVRQKQCKTKIEWNAKNRKLLEDVRIAEKWLHENTWTTPIYKWDTEHWGEIPADFGRK
;
A
#
# COMPACT_ATOMS: atom_id res chain seq x y z
N PHE A 1 12.41 -11.23 26.94
CA PHE A 1 11.41 -10.67 25.98
C PHE A 1 11.69 -11.13 24.55
N PRO A 2 11.29 -12.35 24.13
CA PRO A 2 11.51 -12.79 22.75
C PRO A 2 10.24 -12.86 21.90
N MET A 3 9.17 -12.14 22.22
CA MET A 3 7.87 -12.27 21.52
C MET A 3 7.63 -11.27 20.37
N ARG A 4 8.53 -10.30 20.10
CA ARG A 4 8.31 -9.25 19.06
C ARG A 4 8.87 -9.53 17.67
N LEU A 5 9.79 -10.48 17.51
CA LEU A 5 10.46 -10.72 16.22
C LEU A 5 9.70 -11.66 15.27
N GLN A 6 8.90 -12.58 15.80
CA GLN A 6 8.12 -13.54 14.99
C GLN A 6 6.89 -12.90 14.31
N ASN A 7 6.34 -11.84 14.88
CA ASN A 7 5.19 -11.12 14.29
C ASN A 7 5.54 -10.30 13.03
N CYS A 8 6.80 -9.98 12.81
CA CYS A 8 7.20 -9.04 11.77
C CYS A 8 7.24 -9.66 10.36
N VAL A 9 7.69 -10.90 10.22
CA VAL A 9 7.71 -11.63 8.93
C VAL A 9 6.29 -12.02 8.53
N THR A 10 5.53 -12.52 9.48
CA THR A 10 4.12 -12.86 9.28
C THR A 10 3.30 -11.64 8.83
N GLN A 11 3.62 -10.44 9.33
CA GLN A 11 2.90 -9.22 8.99
C GLN A 11 3.19 -8.73 7.56
N PHE A 12 4.42 -8.92 7.02
CA PHE A 12 4.72 -8.61 5.61
C PHE A 12 3.91 -9.50 4.66
N TYR A 13 3.96 -10.81 4.88
CA TYR A 13 3.16 -11.76 4.11
C TYR A 13 1.66 -11.55 4.35
N THR A 14 1.25 -11.21 5.58
CA THR A 14 -0.15 -10.94 5.91
C THR A 14 -0.65 -9.69 5.21
N ILE A 15 0.09 -8.57 5.23
CA ILE A 15 -0.31 -7.33 4.55
C ILE A 15 -0.35 -7.52 3.03
N LEU A 16 0.66 -8.14 2.43
CA LEU A 16 0.67 -8.45 1.01
C LEU A 16 -0.34 -9.53 0.62
N PHE A 17 -0.62 -10.48 1.50
CA PHE A 17 -1.61 -11.54 1.29
C PHE A 17 -3.05 -11.05 1.51
N MET A 18 -3.29 -10.19 2.52
CA MET A 18 -4.62 -9.58 2.75
C MET A 18 -5.09 -8.71 1.59
N ALA A 19 -4.16 -8.06 0.87
CA ALA A 19 -4.50 -7.33 -0.36
C ALA A 19 -5.11 -8.23 -1.47
N LYS A 20 -5.13 -9.54 -1.28
CA LYS A 20 -5.62 -10.55 -2.23
C LYS A 20 -6.71 -11.46 -1.66
N GLN A 21 -7.16 -11.24 -0.43
CA GLN A 21 -8.26 -12.05 0.09
C GLN A 21 -9.53 -11.75 -0.71
N LYS A 22 -9.97 -12.73 -1.50
CA LYS A 22 -11.35 -12.78 -1.98
C LYS A 22 -12.25 -12.69 -0.74
N ALA A 23 -13.24 -11.82 -0.81
CA ALA A 23 -14.25 -11.73 0.23
C ALA A 23 -14.74 -13.16 0.57
N LYS A 24 -14.67 -13.53 1.84
CA LYS A 24 -15.15 -14.84 2.33
C LYS A 24 -16.55 -14.73 2.91
N PHE A 25 -16.95 -13.53 3.32
CA PHE A 25 -18.24 -13.23 3.89
C PHE A 25 -18.88 -12.07 3.14
N TYR A 26 -20.17 -12.16 2.91
CA TYR A 26 -20.93 -11.15 2.17
C TYR A 26 -22.07 -10.67 3.04
N VAL A 27 -22.16 -9.37 3.25
CA VAL A 27 -23.29 -8.75 3.94
C VAL A 27 -24.28 -8.27 2.89
N VAL A 28 -25.52 -8.67 3.04
CA VAL A 28 -26.67 -8.17 2.27
C VAL A 28 -27.51 -7.34 3.24
N TRP A 29 -27.52 -6.03 3.07
CA TRP A 29 -28.41 -5.13 3.84
C TRP A 29 -29.78 -5.00 3.18
N GLN A 30 -29.80 -5.09 1.86
CA GLN A 30 -31.01 -5.02 1.06
C GLN A 30 -30.92 -6.03 -0.08
N GLY A 31 -31.91 -6.89 -0.21
CA GLY A 31 -32.00 -7.98 -1.19
C GLY A 31 -33.29 -8.76 -0.94
N ARG A 32 -33.34 -10.02 -1.37
CA ARG A 32 -34.46 -10.91 -1.04
C ARG A 32 -34.48 -11.23 0.45
N GLU A 33 -33.28 -11.50 1.00
CA GLU A 33 -33.09 -11.75 2.41
C GLU A 33 -31.82 -11.04 2.88
N SER A 34 -31.91 -10.25 3.96
CA SER A 34 -30.76 -9.57 4.56
C SER A 34 -30.03 -10.50 5.52
N GLY A 35 -28.68 -10.42 5.53
CA GLY A 35 -27.88 -11.28 6.38
C GLY A 35 -26.41 -11.36 5.96
N ILE A 36 -25.67 -12.29 6.59
CA ILE A 36 -24.28 -12.58 6.29
C ILE A 36 -24.21 -13.94 5.60
N TYR A 37 -23.56 -13.97 4.45
CA TYR A 37 -23.40 -15.17 3.62
C TYR A 37 -21.91 -15.51 3.52
N ASP A 38 -21.57 -16.79 3.65
CA ASP A 38 -20.19 -17.31 3.64
C ASP A 38 -19.67 -17.66 2.24
N SER A 39 -20.51 -17.50 1.23
CA SER A 39 -20.15 -17.76 -0.17
C SER A 39 -20.83 -16.76 -1.12
N TRP A 40 -20.15 -16.50 -2.25
CA TRP A 40 -20.75 -15.67 -3.30
C TRP A 40 -22.03 -16.28 -3.86
N ALA A 41 -22.08 -17.59 -4.03
CA ALA A 41 -23.26 -18.27 -4.58
C ALA A 41 -24.50 -18.03 -3.70
N ALA A 42 -24.36 -18.12 -2.37
CA ALA A 42 -25.44 -17.85 -1.43
C ALA A 42 -25.86 -16.37 -1.44
N CYS A 43 -24.89 -15.45 -1.50
CA CYS A 43 -25.13 -14.00 -1.62
C CYS A 43 -25.81 -13.66 -2.96
N GLU A 44 -25.33 -14.22 -4.08
CA GLU A 44 -25.88 -13.97 -5.42
C GLU A 44 -27.36 -14.32 -5.51
N ALA A 45 -27.78 -15.41 -4.89
CA ALA A 45 -29.18 -15.82 -4.83
C ALA A 45 -30.07 -14.74 -4.19
N GLN A 46 -29.54 -13.94 -3.26
CA GLN A 46 -30.28 -12.90 -2.56
C GLN A 46 -30.30 -11.55 -3.29
N VAL A 47 -29.31 -11.31 -4.15
CA VAL A 47 -29.12 -9.98 -4.78
C VAL A 47 -29.44 -9.96 -6.26
N LYS A 48 -29.48 -11.13 -6.93
CA LYS A 48 -29.74 -11.24 -8.35
C LYS A 48 -31.18 -10.88 -8.73
N GLY A 49 -31.30 -9.88 -9.60
CA GLY A 49 -32.60 -9.45 -10.16
C GLY A 49 -33.43 -8.57 -9.23
N VAL A 50 -32.86 -8.08 -8.14
CA VAL A 50 -33.50 -7.14 -7.22
C VAL A 50 -32.62 -5.94 -6.94
N ALA A 51 -33.20 -4.81 -6.52
CA ALA A 51 -32.41 -3.68 -6.04
C ALA A 51 -31.73 -4.05 -4.72
N ALA A 52 -30.43 -4.31 -4.77
CA ALA A 52 -29.70 -4.86 -3.64
C ALA A 52 -28.58 -3.94 -3.16
N LYS A 53 -28.34 -3.96 -1.84
CA LYS A 53 -27.18 -3.35 -1.17
C LYS A 53 -26.39 -4.46 -0.49
N TYR A 54 -25.19 -4.73 -0.97
CA TYR A 54 -24.32 -5.77 -0.43
C TYR A 54 -22.84 -5.40 -0.55
N LYS A 55 -21.99 -6.01 0.28
CA LYS A 55 -20.53 -5.87 0.24
C LYS A 55 -19.85 -7.13 0.77
N GLY A 56 -18.66 -7.43 0.21
CA GLY A 56 -17.82 -8.53 0.69
C GLY A 56 -16.81 -8.08 1.74
N PHE A 57 -16.54 -8.93 2.72
CA PHE A 57 -15.61 -8.75 3.83
C PHE A 57 -14.64 -9.92 3.94
N ALA A 58 -13.45 -9.67 4.49
CA ALA A 58 -12.44 -10.69 4.63
C ALA A 58 -12.70 -11.60 5.85
N THR A 59 -13.30 -11.07 6.91
CA THR A 59 -13.57 -11.79 8.15
C THR A 59 -15.05 -11.72 8.53
N ARG A 60 -15.49 -12.70 9.33
CA ARG A 60 -16.86 -12.75 9.85
C ARG A 60 -17.15 -11.60 10.82
N ALA A 61 -16.17 -11.25 11.66
CA ALA A 61 -16.29 -10.15 12.61
C ALA A 61 -16.51 -8.79 11.92
N GLU A 62 -15.79 -8.54 10.81
CA GLU A 62 -16.03 -7.34 9.97
C GLU A 62 -17.42 -7.35 9.35
N ALA A 63 -17.91 -8.50 8.90
CA ALA A 63 -19.25 -8.65 8.33
C ALA A 63 -20.34 -8.42 9.39
N GLU A 64 -20.16 -8.93 10.61
CA GLU A 64 -21.09 -8.73 11.73
C GLU A 64 -21.15 -7.25 12.15
N ALA A 65 -19.99 -6.60 12.28
CA ALA A 65 -19.92 -5.18 12.57
C ALA A 65 -20.58 -4.33 11.46
N ALA A 66 -20.37 -4.70 10.20
CA ALA A 66 -20.95 -4.01 9.07
C ALA A 66 -22.47 -4.20 8.97
N LEU A 67 -23.00 -5.39 9.30
CA LEU A 67 -24.44 -5.65 9.29
C LEU A 67 -25.17 -4.80 10.35
N ALA A 68 -24.51 -4.56 11.49
CA ALA A 68 -25.06 -3.74 12.58
C ALA A 68 -24.94 -2.23 12.32
N ALA A 69 -24.12 -1.81 11.34
CA ALA A 69 -23.87 -0.41 11.01
C ALA A 69 -24.73 0.07 9.84
N ASN A 70 -24.69 1.39 9.57
CA ASN A 70 -25.41 1.97 8.45
C ASN A 70 -24.80 1.51 7.09
N PRO A 71 -25.59 0.93 6.17
CA PRO A 71 -25.12 0.51 4.85
C PRO A 71 -24.40 1.60 4.05
N GLU A 72 -24.79 2.85 4.21
CA GLU A 72 -24.23 4.00 3.47
C GLU A 72 -22.75 4.24 3.83
N ASP A 73 -22.29 3.82 5.00
CA ASP A 73 -20.89 3.91 5.43
C ASP A 73 -19.97 2.94 4.67
N TYR A 74 -20.57 1.90 4.08
CA TYR A 74 -19.86 0.84 3.37
C TYR A 74 -20.09 0.83 1.87
N ILE A 75 -21.17 1.45 1.38
CA ILE A 75 -21.56 1.45 -0.03
C ILE A 75 -21.39 2.87 -0.58
N THR A 76 -20.23 3.15 -1.16
CA THR A 76 -20.03 4.40 -1.92
C THR A 76 -20.93 4.38 -3.14
N ARG A 77 -21.89 5.27 -3.24
CA ARG A 77 -22.66 5.49 -4.46
C ARG A 77 -21.69 5.85 -5.58
N LYS A 78 -21.61 5.01 -6.63
CA LYS A 78 -21.22 5.52 -7.94
C LYS A 78 -22.31 6.52 -8.33
N SER A 79 -22.02 7.81 -8.15
CA SER A 79 -22.91 8.86 -8.62
C SER A 79 -22.94 8.80 -10.15
N THR A 80 -24.09 8.43 -10.71
CA THR A 80 -24.45 8.58 -12.12
C THR A 80 -24.74 10.06 -12.44
N ALA A 81 -23.90 10.98 -11.96
CA ALA A 81 -24.03 12.43 -12.18
C ALA A 81 -22.74 13.03 -12.75
N GLU A 82 -21.97 12.28 -13.53
CA GLU A 82 -20.76 12.78 -14.20
C GLU A 82 -20.88 12.75 -15.73
N GLY A 83 -22.04 13.16 -16.24
CA GLY A 83 -22.24 13.28 -17.69
C GLY A 83 -21.88 14.64 -18.29
N ASN A 84 -21.67 15.72 -17.52
CA ASN A 84 -21.64 17.05 -18.13
C ASN A 84 -20.62 18.06 -17.58
N LEU A 85 -19.70 17.68 -16.69
CA LEU A 85 -18.62 18.57 -16.20
C LEU A 85 -17.22 18.14 -16.64
N LEU A 86 -17.07 16.98 -17.26
CA LEU A 86 -15.77 16.46 -17.71
C LEU A 86 -15.33 16.95 -19.09
N SER A 87 -16.18 17.62 -19.86
CA SER A 87 -15.80 18.10 -21.19
C SER A 87 -14.95 19.37 -21.16
N THR A 88 -15.01 20.15 -20.09
CA THR A 88 -14.23 21.40 -19.94
C THR A 88 -12.92 21.15 -19.18
N ALA A 89 -12.86 20.12 -18.32
CA ALA A 89 -11.64 19.78 -17.57
C ALA A 89 -10.64 18.93 -18.38
N LYS A 90 -11.09 18.26 -19.45
CA LYS A 90 -10.21 17.42 -20.32
C LYS A 90 -9.24 18.18 -21.21
N ARG A 91 -9.34 19.52 -21.29
CA ARG A 91 -8.40 20.35 -22.06
C ARG A 91 -7.23 20.92 -21.25
N SER A 92 -7.22 20.77 -19.92
CA SER A 92 -6.16 21.30 -19.05
C SER A 92 -5.36 20.23 -18.30
N ILE A 93 -5.66 18.92 -18.48
CA ILE A 93 -4.89 17.81 -17.93
C ILE A 93 -4.09 17.15 -19.08
N GLY A 94 -3.56 18.00 -19.96
CA GLY A 94 -2.46 17.64 -20.82
C GLY A 94 -1.21 17.65 -19.98
N THR A 95 -0.63 16.47 -19.74
CA THR A 95 0.75 16.29 -19.24
C THR A 95 1.10 17.09 -18.00
N LEU A 96 0.44 16.86 -16.88
CA LEU A 96 1.11 16.96 -15.61
C LEU A 96 1.99 15.72 -15.48
N SER A 97 3.17 15.79 -16.08
CA SER A 97 4.28 14.93 -15.74
C SER A 97 4.41 14.96 -14.23
N ALA A 98 4.50 13.77 -13.61
CA ALA A 98 4.56 13.56 -12.16
C ALA A 98 5.87 14.07 -11.52
N ASP A 99 6.46 15.10 -12.06
CA ASP A 99 7.67 15.82 -11.63
C ASP A 99 7.34 17.23 -11.14
N LEU A 100 6.17 17.41 -10.51
CA LEU A 100 6.01 18.56 -9.63
C LEU A 100 6.91 18.31 -8.40
N GLN A 101 8.19 18.67 -8.56
CA GLN A 101 9.06 19.00 -7.44
C GLN A 101 8.35 20.11 -6.68
N ARG A 102 7.72 19.76 -5.56
CA ARG A 102 7.14 20.73 -4.64
C ARG A 102 8.24 21.30 -3.74
N SER A 103 9.28 21.87 -4.33
CA SER A 103 10.38 22.47 -3.59
C SER A 103 9.97 23.66 -2.71
N ASP A 104 8.86 24.30 -3.04
CA ASP A 104 8.42 25.54 -2.38
C ASP A 104 7.31 25.32 -1.35
N LEU A 105 6.84 24.07 -1.17
CA LEU A 105 5.73 23.76 -0.27
C LEU A 105 6.15 22.72 0.75
N SER A 106 5.70 22.90 1.99
CA SER A 106 5.84 21.87 3.03
C SER A 106 5.26 20.52 2.59
N PRO A 107 5.75 19.40 3.13
CA PRO A 107 5.20 18.08 2.82
C PRO A 107 3.70 18.03 3.13
N ILE A 108 2.95 17.27 2.32
CA ILE A 108 1.52 17.02 2.56
C ILE A 108 1.43 16.05 3.73
N LEU A 109 0.72 16.43 4.78
CA LEU A 109 0.51 15.61 5.97
C LEU A 109 -0.99 15.38 6.21
N PRO A 110 -1.39 14.25 6.83
CA PRO A 110 -0.52 13.15 7.24
C PRO A 110 0.03 12.35 6.05
N ALA A 111 1.22 11.81 6.21
CA ALA A 111 1.89 11.03 5.18
C ALA A 111 2.74 9.89 5.77
N LEU A 112 3.03 8.91 4.93
CA LEU A 112 3.99 7.85 5.22
C LEU A 112 5.33 8.19 4.58
N ALA A 113 6.38 8.31 5.37
CA ALA A 113 7.75 8.40 4.90
C ALA A 113 8.42 7.02 4.97
N VAL A 114 9.16 6.65 3.93
CA VAL A 114 9.86 5.37 3.88
C VAL A 114 11.30 5.56 3.45
N ASP A 115 12.18 4.73 4.02
CA ASP A 115 13.62 4.76 3.74
C ASP A 115 14.25 3.39 3.98
N ALA A 116 15.48 3.22 3.49
CA ALA A 116 16.31 2.05 3.70
C ALA A 116 17.73 2.43 4.10
N ALA A 117 18.40 1.54 4.81
CA ALA A 117 19.82 1.64 5.12
C ALA A 117 20.54 0.35 4.73
N CYS A 118 21.75 0.50 4.20
CA CYS A 118 22.58 -0.63 3.83
C CYS A 118 24.03 -0.40 4.27
N SER A 119 24.55 -1.34 5.06
CA SER A 119 25.97 -1.33 5.48
C SER A 119 26.82 -2.07 4.47
N GLY A 120 27.21 -1.38 3.40
CA GLY A 120 27.91 -1.94 2.23
C GLY A 120 27.03 -2.02 0.99
N ASN A 121 27.64 -2.36 -0.17
CA ASN A 121 26.90 -2.45 -1.44
C ASN A 121 27.49 -3.58 -2.34
N PRO A 122 27.00 -4.84 -2.17
CA PRO A 122 25.95 -5.33 -1.27
C PRO A 122 26.40 -5.44 0.20
N GLY A 123 25.43 -5.39 1.13
CA GLY A 123 25.68 -5.46 2.56
C GLY A 123 24.46 -5.84 3.39
N LEU A 124 24.53 -5.59 4.70
CA LEU A 124 23.37 -5.72 5.57
C LEU A 124 22.41 -4.59 5.32
N MET A 125 21.19 -4.92 4.88
CA MET A 125 20.16 -3.98 4.45
C MET A 125 18.92 -4.10 5.31
N GLU A 126 18.35 -2.97 5.67
CA GLU A 126 17.08 -2.87 6.36
C GLU A 126 16.28 -1.69 5.80
N TYR A 127 14.96 -1.71 6.04
CA TYR A 127 14.09 -0.61 5.62
C TYR A 127 12.93 -0.42 6.58
N ARG A 128 12.38 0.78 6.62
CA ARG A 128 11.27 1.14 7.51
C ARG A 128 10.32 2.15 6.89
N GLY A 129 9.13 2.24 7.51
CA GLY A 129 8.17 3.29 7.25
C GLY A 129 7.71 3.93 8.55
N VAL A 130 7.61 5.25 8.54
CA VAL A 130 7.19 6.05 9.69
C VAL A 130 6.11 7.05 9.27
N ILE A 131 5.27 7.45 10.21
CA ILE A 131 4.35 8.59 10.02
C ILE A 131 5.20 9.86 9.96
N ALA A 132 5.09 10.62 8.86
CA ALA A 132 6.04 11.68 8.54
C ALA A 132 6.08 12.85 9.54
N ASP A 133 4.95 13.17 10.18
CA ASP A 133 4.82 14.27 11.14
C ASP A 133 5.20 13.88 12.57
N THR A 134 5.02 12.62 12.95
CA THR A 134 5.27 12.15 14.32
C THR A 134 6.53 11.32 14.48
N GLY A 135 7.11 10.81 13.36
CA GLY A 135 8.21 9.86 13.39
C GLY A 135 7.81 8.46 13.90
N THR A 136 6.52 8.22 14.16
CA THR A 136 6.05 6.94 14.66
C THR A 136 6.28 5.84 13.65
N GLN A 137 7.05 4.82 14.03
CA GLN A 137 7.38 3.70 13.16
C GLN A 137 6.19 2.76 12.97
N LEU A 138 5.76 2.59 11.73
CA LEU A 138 4.65 1.69 11.35
C LEU A 138 5.15 0.29 11.00
N PHE A 139 6.28 0.22 10.34
CA PHE A 139 6.94 -1.05 10.03
C PHE A 139 8.46 -0.91 9.95
N HIS A 140 9.16 -2.01 10.17
CA HIS A 140 10.59 -2.18 9.99
C HIS A 140 10.88 -3.60 9.51
N ARG A 141 11.85 -3.75 8.60
CA ARG A 141 12.27 -5.02 8.03
C ARG A 141 13.78 -5.10 7.92
N GLY A 142 14.29 -6.29 8.08
CA GLY A 142 15.71 -6.59 8.04
C GLY A 142 16.25 -7.05 9.41
N PRO A 143 17.56 -7.18 9.54
CA PRO A 143 18.54 -7.03 8.47
C PRO A 143 18.46 -8.17 7.45
N TYR A 144 18.64 -7.84 6.16
CA TYR A 144 18.84 -8.79 5.08
C TYR A 144 20.30 -8.81 4.71
N GLU A 145 20.86 -10.00 4.50
CA GLU A 145 22.24 -10.13 4.02
C GLU A 145 22.34 -9.86 2.52
N ALA A 146 23.49 -9.35 2.11
CA ALA A 146 23.83 -9.11 0.71
C ALA A 146 22.76 -8.32 -0.07
N GLY A 147 22.13 -7.34 0.58
CA GLY A 147 21.20 -6.38 -0.02
C GLY A 147 21.88 -5.12 -0.54
N THR A 148 21.10 -4.25 -1.18
CA THR A 148 21.52 -2.89 -1.56
C THR A 148 20.48 -1.88 -1.11
N ASN A 149 20.88 -0.62 -0.95
CA ASN A 149 19.97 0.45 -0.56
C ASN A 149 18.78 0.55 -1.51
N ASN A 150 19.02 0.57 -2.81
CA ASN A 150 17.95 0.68 -3.82
C ASN A 150 16.89 -0.44 -3.71
N ILE A 151 17.29 -1.68 -3.37
CA ILE A 151 16.33 -2.77 -3.15
C ILE A 151 15.52 -2.50 -1.89
N GLY A 152 16.16 -2.07 -0.81
CA GLY A 152 15.49 -1.72 0.44
C GLY A 152 14.46 -0.63 0.25
N GLU A 153 14.81 0.45 -0.43
CA GLU A 153 13.93 1.56 -0.76
C GLU A 153 12.74 1.11 -1.64
N PHE A 154 12.99 0.26 -2.65
CA PHE A 154 11.94 -0.32 -3.47
C PHE A 154 10.94 -1.12 -2.61
N LEU A 155 11.44 -2.00 -1.76
CA LEU A 155 10.61 -2.81 -0.85
C LEU A 155 9.86 -1.94 0.16
N ALA A 156 10.49 -0.90 0.67
CA ALA A 156 9.88 0.06 1.60
C ALA A 156 8.66 0.77 0.97
N ILE A 157 8.80 1.23 -0.29
CA ILE A 157 7.69 1.87 -1.01
C ILE A 157 6.56 0.87 -1.25
N VAL A 158 6.86 -0.35 -1.72
CA VAL A 158 5.81 -1.35 -2.00
C VAL A 158 5.07 -1.75 -0.73
N LEU A 159 5.80 -2.00 0.37
CA LEU A 159 5.17 -2.31 1.65
C LEU A 159 4.35 -1.14 2.18
N GLY A 160 4.83 0.09 2.01
CA GLY A 160 4.10 1.30 2.35
C GLY A 160 2.78 1.45 1.59
N LEU A 161 2.80 1.23 0.27
CA LEU A 161 1.59 1.23 -0.56
C LEU A 161 0.58 0.16 -0.12
N ALA A 162 1.07 -1.05 0.16
CA ALA A 162 0.24 -2.15 0.64
C ALA A 162 -0.37 -1.82 2.02
N TYR A 163 0.42 -1.24 2.92
CA TYR A 163 -0.02 -0.81 4.25
C TYR A 163 -1.12 0.25 4.17
N LEU A 164 -0.91 1.31 3.38
CA LEU A 164 -1.90 2.38 3.22
C LEU A 164 -3.20 1.85 2.60
N LYS A 165 -3.09 0.96 1.61
CA LYS A 165 -4.26 0.35 0.94
C LYS A 165 -5.08 -0.52 1.89
N VAL A 166 -4.43 -1.40 2.66
CA VAL A 166 -5.12 -2.31 3.61
C VAL A 166 -5.82 -1.56 4.73
N ASN A 167 -5.18 -0.48 5.20
CA ASN A 167 -5.73 0.34 6.28
C ASN A 167 -6.66 1.46 5.79
N ASN A 168 -6.95 1.54 4.48
CA ASN A 168 -7.76 2.59 3.84
C ASN A 168 -7.31 4.01 4.22
N LEU A 169 -5.99 4.23 4.31
CA LEU A 169 -5.43 5.54 4.64
C LEU A 169 -5.21 6.37 3.37
N PRO A 170 -5.87 7.52 3.21
CA PRO A 170 -5.74 8.38 2.03
C PRO A 170 -4.51 9.29 2.10
N TRP A 171 -3.40 8.77 2.62
CA TRP A 171 -2.16 9.50 2.82
C TRP A 171 -1.29 9.48 1.57
N ALA A 172 -0.42 10.49 1.45
CA ALA A 172 0.70 10.44 0.53
C ALA A 172 1.81 9.52 1.06
N LEU A 173 2.63 9.00 0.14
CA LEU A 173 3.85 8.27 0.46
C LEU A 173 5.05 9.05 -0.05
N TYR A 174 6.04 9.25 0.80
CA TYR A 174 7.31 9.90 0.48
C TYR A 174 8.48 8.93 0.54
N SER A 175 9.37 9.04 -0.43
CA SER A 175 10.71 8.42 -0.43
C SER A 175 11.69 9.40 -1.04
N ASP A 176 12.93 9.40 -0.57
CA ASP A 176 14.00 10.23 -1.13
C ASP A 176 14.72 9.55 -2.31
N SER A 177 14.36 8.32 -2.65
CA SER A 177 14.93 7.55 -3.75
C SER A 177 14.20 7.74 -5.07
N LYS A 178 14.75 8.53 -5.99
CA LYS A 178 14.25 8.63 -7.38
C LYS A 178 14.27 7.27 -8.09
N THR A 179 15.29 6.47 -7.82
CA THR A 179 15.48 5.14 -8.43
C THR A 179 14.36 4.19 -8.01
N ALA A 180 14.10 4.06 -6.71
CA ALA A 180 13.07 3.18 -6.20
C ALA A 180 11.67 3.60 -6.66
N ILE A 181 11.35 4.90 -6.64
CA ILE A 181 10.09 5.43 -7.18
C ILE A 181 9.92 5.05 -8.65
N SER A 182 10.98 5.18 -9.46
CA SER A 182 10.95 4.79 -10.87
C SER A 182 10.70 3.29 -11.05
N TRP A 183 11.33 2.43 -10.23
CA TRP A 183 11.14 0.99 -10.27
C TRP A 183 9.71 0.58 -9.90
N VAL A 184 9.13 1.21 -8.88
CA VAL A 184 7.75 0.97 -8.48
C VAL A 184 6.76 1.36 -9.59
N ARG A 185 6.96 2.51 -10.24
CA ARG A 185 6.16 2.93 -11.41
C ARG A 185 6.24 1.94 -12.57
N GLN A 186 7.42 1.33 -12.77
CA GLN A 186 7.66 0.31 -13.78
C GLN A 186 7.26 -1.10 -13.32
N LYS A 187 6.84 -1.24 -12.06
CA LYS A 187 6.46 -2.52 -11.42
C LYS A 187 7.58 -3.56 -11.43
N GLN A 188 8.83 -3.13 -11.45
CA GLN A 188 9.99 -3.99 -11.55
C GLN A 188 11.18 -3.43 -10.77
N CYS A 189 11.79 -4.28 -9.94
CA CYS A 189 13.06 -4.02 -9.26
C CYS A 189 14.22 -4.31 -10.20
N LYS A 190 14.82 -3.28 -10.81
CA LYS A 190 15.89 -3.44 -11.79
C LYS A 190 17.27 -3.64 -11.13
N THR A 191 17.32 -4.49 -10.14
CA THR A 191 18.57 -4.84 -9.47
C THR A 191 19.46 -5.71 -10.37
N LYS A 192 20.78 -5.56 -10.20
CA LYS A 192 21.80 -6.40 -10.85
C LYS A 192 22.40 -7.42 -9.87
N ILE A 193 21.85 -7.54 -8.67
CA ILE A 193 22.34 -8.53 -7.70
C ILE A 193 22.05 -9.93 -8.22
N GLU A 194 23.11 -10.75 -8.29
CA GLU A 194 22.98 -12.16 -8.57
C GLU A 194 22.47 -12.94 -7.35
N TRP A 195 21.67 -13.95 -7.61
CA TRP A 195 21.15 -14.84 -6.58
C TRP A 195 22.29 -15.59 -5.88
N ASN A 196 22.23 -15.65 -4.55
CA ASN A 196 23.09 -16.49 -3.72
C ASN A 196 22.33 -16.92 -2.45
N ALA A 197 22.93 -17.84 -1.68
CA ALA A 197 22.27 -18.36 -0.48
C ALA A 197 21.95 -17.30 0.58
N LYS A 198 22.76 -16.22 0.67
CA LYS A 198 22.57 -15.14 1.65
C LYS A 198 21.42 -14.22 1.31
N ASN A 199 21.21 -13.93 0.01
CA ASN A 199 20.17 -12.99 -0.42
C ASN A 199 18.87 -13.68 -0.88
N ARG A 200 18.75 -15.00 -0.72
CA ARG A 200 17.57 -15.76 -1.14
C ARG A 200 16.26 -15.16 -0.63
N LYS A 201 16.19 -14.90 0.67
CA LYS A 201 15.01 -14.32 1.29
C LYS A 201 14.70 -12.93 0.77
N LEU A 202 15.71 -12.10 0.57
CA LEU A 202 15.57 -10.76 0.00
C LEU A 202 14.97 -10.81 -1.40
N LEU A 203 15.49 -11.68 -2.28
CA LEU A 203 15.01 -11.80 -3.65
C LEU A 203 13.62 -12.45 -3.75
N GLU A 204 13.27 -13.33 -2.79
CA GLU A 204 11.90 -13.82 -2.62
C GLU A 204 10.94 -12.66 -2.30
N ASP A 205 11.31 -11.78 -1.36
CA ASP A 205 10.51 -10.60 -0.99
C ASP A 205 10.38 -9.61 -2.17
N VAL A 206 11.44 -9.43 -2.98
CA VAL A 206 11.38 -8.65 -4.23
C VAL A 206 10.34 -9.22 -5.20
N ARG A 207 10.36 -10.54 -5.44
CA ARG A 207 9.37 -11.20 -6.33
C ARG A 207 7.95 -11.03 -5.82
N ILE A 208 7.74 -11.12 -4.50
CA ILE A 208 6.43 -10.90 -3.88
C ILE A 208 5.99 -9.46 -4.07
N ALA A 209 6.89 -8.50 -3.91
CA ALA A 209 6.62 -7.08 -4.11
C ALA A 209 6.26 -6.77 -5.57
N GLU A 210 7.01 -7.28 -6.54
CA GLU A 210 6.70 -7.14 -7.97
C GLU A 210 5.34 -7.74 -8.32
N LYS A 211 5.07 -8.96 -7.82
CA LYS A 211 3.78 -9.62 -8.01
C LYS A 211 2.65 -8.77 -7.46
N TRP A 212 2.82 -8.20 -6.25
CA TRP A 212 1.83 -7.31 -5.66
C TRP A 212 1.58 -6.08 -6.54
N LEU A 213 2.60 -5.45 -7.08
CA LEU A 213 2.48 -4.30 -7.98
C LEU A 213 1.71 -4.64 -9.27
N HIS A 214 1.89 -5.85 -9.81
CA HIS A 214 1.15 -6.29 -11.01
C HIS A 214 -0.31 -6.61 -10.74
N GLU A 215 -0.60 -7.17 -9.57
CA GLU A 215 -1.94 -7.63 -9.19
C GLU A 215 -2.80 -6.55 -8.53
N ASN A 216 -2.18 -5.42 -8.15
CA ASN A 216 -2.87 -4.34 -7.45
C ASN A 216 -2.79 -3.02 -8.20
N THR A 217 -3.82 -2.19 -7.97
CA THR A 217 -3.83 -0.77 -8.28
C THR A 217 -3.85 0.02 -6.98
N TRP A 218 -3.31 1.22 -7.00
CA TRP A 218 -3.32 2.14 -5.88
C TRP A 218 -3.60 3.56 -6.36
N THR A 219 -4.21 4.36 -5.50
CA THR A 219 -4.48 5.78 -5.73
C THR A 219 -3.55 6.67 -4.90
N THR A 220 -2.75 6.05 -4.00
CA THR A 220 -1.78 6.73 -3.16
C THR A 220 -0.77 7.50 -4.00
N PRO A 221 -0.65 8.82 -3.87
CA PRO A 221 0.40 9.58 -4.54
C PRO A 221 1.77 9.25 -3.94
N ILE A 222 2.76 9.03 -4.80
CA ILE A 222 4.14 8.80 -4.41
C ILE A 222 4.96 10.02 -4.79
N TYR A 223 5.55 10.68 -3.80
CA TYR A 223 6.35 11.87 -3.97
C TYR A 223 7.81 11.64 -3.58
N LYS A 224 8.70 12.37 -4.25
CA LYS A 224 10.10 12.49 -3.82
C LYS A 224 10.14 13.42 -2.61
N TRP A 225 10.81 12.98 -1.54
CA TRP A 225 11.13 13.85 -0.40
C TRP A 225 12.18 14.88 -0.82
N ASP A 226 11.94 16.13 -0.50
CA ASP A 226 12.86 17.23 -0.81
C ASP A 226 13.84 17.44 0.36
N THR A 227 14.95 16.70 0.33
CA THR A 227 15.96 16.74 1.37
C THR A 227 16.65 18.11 1.47
N GLU A 228 16.71 18.86 0.37
CA GLU A 228 17.36 20.17 0.33
C GLU A 228 16.58 21.21 1.15
N HIS A 229 15.25 21.17 1.08
CA HIS A 229 14.39 22.18 1.72
C HIS A 229 13.76 21.67 3.03
N TRP A 230 13.55 20.37 3.17
CA TRP A 230 12.84 19.80 4.32
C TRP A 230 13.76 19.05 5.29
N GLY A 231 15.07 18.96 4.99
CA GLY A 231 16.02 18.17 5.76
C GLY A 231 15.88 16.67 5.47
N GLU A 232 16.51 15.85 6.32
CA GLU A 232 16.48 14.39 6.15
C GLU A 232 15.05 13.85 6.23
N ILE A 233 14.78 12.80 5.46
CA ILE A 233 13.47 12.15 5.50
C ILE A 233 13.20 11.58 6.91
N PRO A 234 11.99 11.69 7.48
CA PRO A 234 11.69 11.19 8.83
C PRO A 234 11.99 9.71 9.04
N ALA A 235 12.04 8.93 7.96
CA ALA A 235 12.41 7.53 7.98
C ALA A 235 13.92 7.27 7.93
N ASP A 236 14.78 8.31 7.82
CA ASP A 236 16.25 8.14 7.77
C ASP A 236 16.77 7.42 9.01
N PHE A 237 17.68 6.46 8.80
CA PHE A 237 18.26 5.63 9.89
C PHE A 237 19.33 6.35 10.70
N GLY A 238 19.75 7.55 10.30
CA GLY A 238 20.80 8.32 10.99
C GLY A 238 22.19 7.67 10.91
N ARG A 239 22.42 6.81 9.93
CA ARG A 239 23.71 6.15 9.70
C ARG A 239 24.43 6.84 8.56
N LYS A 240 25.27 7.79 8.89
CA LYS A 240 26.21 8.43 7.96
C LYS A 240 27.63 8.02 8.31
#